data_4a0e00896bbed855d7b93862acbc5739
#
_entry.id   4a0e00896bbed855d7b93862acbc5739
#
_cell.length_a   1.000
_cell.length_b   1.000
_cell.length_c   1.000
_cell.angle_alpha   90.00
_cell.angle_beta   90.00
_cell.angle_gamma   90.00
#
_symmetry.space_group_name_H-M   'P 1'
#
loop_
_entity.id
_entity.type
_entity.pdbx_description
1 polymer ?
#
loop_
_entity_poly.entity_id
_entity_poly.type
_entity_poly.pdbx_seq_one_letter_code
_entity_poly.pdbx_strand_id
1 'polypeptide(L)'
;MRVYLFGFASDDFLGRVVVTPDERTVAQLADQLVAWGLAPEQRGFVMVRNEAGDILDPAATIAQAGLGNGDIFKVERRSERGG
;
A
#
# COMPACT_ATOMS: atom_id res chain seq x y z
N MET A 1 -5.10 6.28 15.99
CA MET A 1 -4.25 7.47 15.73
C MET A 1 -4.03 7.60 14.24
N ARG A 2 -4.03 8.82 13.74
CA ARG A 2 -3.80 9.03 12.32
C ARG A 2 -2.33 9.12 12.02
N VAL A 3 -1.95 8.55 10.90
CA VAL A 3 -0.58 8.62 10.43
C VAL A 3 -0.59 9.09 8.98
N TYR A 4 0.49 9.73 8.56
CA TYR A 4 0.68 10.07 7.16
C TYR A 4 1.81 9.23 6.60
N LEU A 5 1.58 8.72 5.41
CA LEU A 5 2.50 7.78 4.77
C LEU A 5 2.72 8.24 3.34
N PHE A 6 3.84 7.83 2.77
CA PHE A 6 4.15 8.09 1.37
C PHE A 6 3.99 6.79 0.60
N GLY A 7 2.99 6.75 -0.29
CA GLY A 7 2.70 5.55 -1.04
C GLY A 7 3.15 5.68 -2.49
N PHE A 8 3.72 4.60 -3.01
CA PHE A 8 4.19 4.54 -4.38
C PHE A 8 3.62 3.29 -5.03
N ALA A 9 3.06 3.45 -6.23
CA ALA A 9 2.72 2.30 -7.04
C ALA A 9 3.98 1.85 -7.77
N SER A 10 4.07 0.59 -8.07
CA SER A 10 5.32 0.01 -8.55
C SER A 10 5.80 0.63 -9.86
N ASP A 11 4.89 1.09 -10.69
CA ASP A 11 5.27 1.67 -11.98
C ASP A 11 4.95 3.16 -12.05
N ASP A 12 4.89 3.81 -10.90
CA ASP A 12 4.60 5.22 -10.83
C ASP A 12 5.73 5.90 -10.06
N PHE A 13 6.30 6.93 -10.63
CA PHE A 13 7.35 7.68 -9.96
C PHE A 13 6.82 8.65 -8.92
N LEU A 14 5.53 8.96 -8.98
CA LEU A 14 4.98 10.00 -8.12
C LEU A 14 4.42 9.36 -6.87
N GLY A 15 5.02 9.70 -5.74
CA GLY A 15 4.49 9.28 -4.47
C GLY A 15 3.25 10.08 -4.13
N ARG A 16 2.41 9.49 -3.29
CA ARG A 16 1.22 10.16 -2.81
C ARG A 16 1.22 10.12 -1.30
N VAL A 17 0.80 11.22 -0.71
CA VAL A 17 0.65 11.27 0.74
C VAL A 17 -0.72 10.71 1.08
N VAL A 18 -0.71 9.71 1.95
CA VAL A 18 -1.93 9.07 2.42
C VAL A 18 -2.05 9.33 3.91
N VAL A 19 -3.17 9.91 4.32
CA VAL A 19 -3.45 10.13 5.74
C VAL A 19 -4.56 9.18 6.12
N THR A 20 -4.31 8.35 7.12
CA THR A 20 -5.25 7.29 7.45
C THR A 20 -5.10 6.90 8.93
N PRO A 21 -6.18 6.39 9.54
CA PRO A 21 -6.05 5.83 10.88
C PRO A 21 -5.17 4.58 10.84
N ASP A 22 -4.30 4.44 11.82
CA ASP A 22 -3.40 3.30 11.85
C ASP A 22 -4.06 2.00 12.26
N GLU A 23 -5.34 2.05 12.61
CA GLU A 23 -6.12 0.84 12.85
C GLU A 23 -6.58 0.17 11.57
N ARG A 24 -6.49 0.86 10.44
CA ARG A 24 -6.85 0.25 9.16
C ARG A 24 -5.84 -0.81 8.79
N THR A 25 -6.29 -1.77 8.01
CA THR A 25 -5.40 -2.85 7.58
C THR A 25 -4.53 -2.39 6.42
N VAL A 26 -3.44 -3.11 6.23
CA VAL A 26 -2.55 -2.89 5.09
C VAL A 26 -3.32 -3.06 3.79
N ALA A 27 -4.25 -4.02 3.73
CA ALA A 27 -5.08 -4.20 2.53
C ALA A 27 -5.92 -2.96 2.24
N GLN A 28 -6.50 -2.36 3.28
CA GLN A 28 -7.29 -1.15 3.09
C GLN A 28 -6.43 0.02 2.64
N LEU A 29 -5.21 0.10 3.16
CA LEU A 29 -4.27 1.12 2.73
C LEU A 29 -3.93 0.97 1.25
N ALA A 30 -3.69 -0.25 0.81
CA ALA A 30 -3.40 -0.52 -0.59
C ALA A 30 -4.59 -0.15 -1.47
N ASP A 31 -5.79 -0.51 -1.04
CA ASP A 31 -6.99 -0.18 -1.80
C ASP A 31 -7.15 1.31 -1.97
N GLN A 32 -6.82 2.08 -0.95
CA GLN A 32 -6.95 3.52 -1.02
C GLN A 32 -6.00 4.10 -2.08
N LEU A 33 -4.77 3.61 -2.12
CA LEU A 33 -3.82 4.08 -3.11
C LEU A 33 -4.21 3.64 -4.51
N VAL A 34 -4.64 2.40 -4.65
CA VAL A 34 -5.04 1.85 -5.95
C VAL A 34 -6.25 2.61 -6.50
N ALA A 35 -7.20 2.94 -5.63
CA ALA A 35 -8.40 3.65 -6.06
C ALA A 35 -8.07 5.00 -6.68
N TRP A 36 -6.94 5.58 -6.34
CA TRP A 36 -6.57 6.88 -6.87
C TRP A 36 -5.85 6.80 -8.21
N GLY A 37 -5.26 5.66 -8.54
CA GLY A 37 -4.37 5.61 -9.68
C GLY A 37 -4.61 4.48 -10.66
N LEU A 38 -5.41 3.48 -10.31
CA LEU A 38 -5.56 2.33 -11.17
C LEU A 38 -7.01 2.08 -11.49
N ALA A 39 -7.25 1.60 -12.70
CA ALA A 39 -8.58 1.20 -13.10
C ALA A 39 -9.03 0.01 -12.26
N PRO A 40 -10.34 -0.13 -12.02
CA PRO A 40 -10.83 -1.23 -11.19
C PRO A 40 -10.39 -2.60 -11.65
N GLU A 41 -10.32 -2.81 -12.95
CA GLU A 41 -9.93 -4.12 -13.47
C GLU A 41 -8.47 -4.43 -13.22
N GLN A 42 -7.70 -3.45 -12.82
CA GLN A 42 -6.28 -3.64 -12.55
C GLN A 42 -5.99 -3.87 -11.08
N ARG A 43 -7.03 -3.94 -10.27
CA ARG A 43 -6.81 -4.02 -8.84
C ARG A 43 -6.34 -5.39 -8.38
N GLY A 44 -6.80 -6.44 -8.99
CA GLY A 44 -6.40 -7.78 -8.68
C GLY A 44 -5.65 -7.97 -7.39
N PHE A 45 -4.62 -8.78 -7.42
CA PHE A 45 -3.77 -8.96 -6.26
C PHE A 45 -2.77 -7.85 -6.17
N VAL A 46 -2.63 -7.30 -4.98
CA VAL A 46 -1.59 -6.33 -4.73
C VAL A 46 -0.77 -6.81 -3.54
N MET A 47 0.51 -6.50 -3.58
CA MET A 47 1.40 -6.72 -2.46
C MET A 47 1.87 -5.38 -1.98
N VAL A 48 1.97 -5.23 -0.68
CA VAL A 48 2.48 -4.00 -0.08
C VAL A 48 3.83 -4.31 0.55
N ARG A 49 4.82 -3.51 0.22
CA ARG A 49 6.14 -3.64 0.82
C ARG A 49 6.46 -2.38 1.61
N ASN A 50 7.22 -2.57 2.66
CA ASN A 50 7.73 -1.42 3.39
C ASN A 50 9.00 -0.90 2.72
N GLU A 51 9.62 0.11 3.32
CA GLU A 51 10.81 0.71 2.74
C GLU A 51 11.96 -0.27 2.66
N ALA A 52 12.03 -1.21 3.58
CA ALA A 52 13.08 -2.21 3.58
C ALA A 52 12.86 -3.31 2.54
N GLY A 53 11.69 -3.33 1.90
CA GLY A 53 11.38 -4.33 0.90
C GLY A 53 10.64 -5.54 1.41
N ASP A 54 10.30 -5.56 2.70
CA ASP A 54 9.56 -6.70 3.26
C ASP A 54 8.11 -6.63 2.83
N ILE A 55 7.55 -7.78 2.50
CA ILE A 55 6.14 -7.89 2.17
C ILE A 55 5.33 -7.85 3.46
N LEU A 56 4.36 -6.97 3.50
CA LEU A 56 3.53 -6.78 4.69
C LEU A 56 2.31 -7.66 4.63
N ASP A 57 1.87 -8.12 5.79
CA ASP A 57 0.66 -8.94 5.90
C ASP A 57 -0.56 -8.05 5.63
N PRO A 58 -1.35 -8.35 4.60
CA PRO A 58 -2.50 -7.51 4.29
C PRO A 58 -3.57 -7.48 5.38
N ALA A 59 -3.60 -8.49 6.24
CA ALA A 59 -4.57 -8.53 7.34
C ALA A 59 -4.09 -7.77 8.56
N ALA A 60 -2.83 -7.41 8.62
CA ALA A 60 -2.29 -6.64 9.75
C ALA A 60 -2.75 -5.20 9.66
N THR A 61 -2.90 -4.55 10.80
CA THR A 61 -3.14 -3.12 10.79
C THR A 61 -1.88 -2.38 10.42
N ILE A 62 -2.03 -1.13 10.05
CA ILE A 62 -0.88 -0.28 9.72
C ILE A 62 0.06 -0.20 10.91
N ALA A 63 -0.50 -0.07 12.11
CA ALA A 63 0.32 -0.02 13.33
C ALA A 63 1.05 -1.35 13.54
N GLN A 64 0.38 -2.47 13.33
CA GLN A 64 1.02 -3.78 13.50
C GLN A 64 2.10 -4.02 12.47
N ALA A 65 1.95 -3.44 11.30
CA ALA A 65 2.96 -3.56 10.25
C ALA A 65 4.17 -2.66 10.50
N GLY A 66 4.09 -1.81 11.51
CA GLY A 66 5.21 -0.95 11.86
C GLY A 66 5.30 0.32 11.03
N LEU A 67 4.23 0.68 10.34
CA LEU A 67 4.24 1.91 9.54
C LEU A 67 3.80 3.08 10.40
N GLY A 68 4.60 4.11 10.42
CA GLY A 68 4.31 5.32 11.16
C GLY A 68 4.51 6.55 10.30
N ASN A 69 4.33 7.71 10.91
CA ASN A 69 4.41 8.99 10.20
C ASN A 69 5.68 9.09 9.38
N GLY A 70 5.51 9.43 8.12
CA GLY A 70 6.64 9.63 7.22
C GLY A 70 7.19 8.38 6.58
N ASP A 71 6.65 7.22 6.94
CA ASP A 71 7.15 5.97 6.37
C ASP A 71 6.68 5.81 4.93
N ILE A 72 7.46 5.06 4.18
CA ILE A 72 7.21 4.81 2.77
C ILE A 72 6.69 3.39 2.62
N PHE A 73 5.69 3.23 1.77
CA PHE A 73 5.25 1.89 1.39
C PHE A 73 5.08 1.85 -0.12
N LYS A 74 5.25 0.66 -0.67
CA LYS A 74 5.09 0.43 -2.10
C LYS A 74 4.00 -0.58 -2.32
N VAL A 75 3.16 -0.31 -3.32
CA VAL A 75 2.11 -1.23 -3.72
C VAL A 75 2.50 -1.80 -5.06
N GLU A 76 2.61 -3.11 -5.14
CA GLU A 76 2.94 -3.81 -6.37
C GLU A 76 1.74 -4.62 -6.80
N ARG A 77 1.35 -4.48 -8.04
CA ARG A 77 0.29 -5.29 -8.57
C ARG A 77 0.88 -6.61 -9.04
N ARG A 78 0.34 -7.67 -8.50
CA ARG A 78 0.80 -8.99 -8.85
C ARG A 78 0.12 -9.43 -10.13
N SER A 79 0.90 -9.83 -11.10
CA SER A 79 0.35 -10.33 -12.33
C SER A 79 -0.20 -11.73 -12.13
N GLU A 80 -1.41 -11.94 -12.61
CA GLU A 80 -2.00 -13.25 -12.58
C GLU A 80 -1.71 -14.05 -13.79
N ARG A 81 -1.17 -13.42 -14.80
CA ARG A 81 -0.91 -14.15 -15.98
C ARG A 81 0.03 -15.23 -15.69
N GLY A 82 -0.33 -16.35 -16.06
CA GLY A 82 0.55 -17.47 -15.89
C GLY A 82 1.85 -17.26 -16.59
N GLY A 83 2.03 -16.23 -17.03
CA GLY A 83 3.31 -15.94 -17.62
C GLY A 83 3.41 -14.51 -17.49
#